data_5aff5f8bed8169e066a8d60b11d902c0
#
_entry.id   5aff5f8bed8169e066a8d60b11d902c0
#
_cell.length_a   1.000
_cell.length_b   1.000
_cell.length_c   1.000
_cell.angle_alpha   90.00
_cell.angle_beta   90.00
_cell.angle_gamma   90.00
#
_symmetry.space_group_name_H-M   'P 1'
#
loop_
_entity.id
_entity.type
_entity.pdbx_description
1 polymer ?
#
loop_
_entity_poly.entity_id
_entity_poly.type
_entity_poly.pdbx_seq_one_letter_code
_entity_poly.pdbx_strand_id
1 'polypeptide(L)'
;MPKIVSAAEAAKKIADGATVTVNSSSGLCCPDAMLKALGERFDREQHPRNLTMLHPIAAGDMSGVKGVDHIAKPGMIARIIAGSYPSGPSSSEPPLIWQMLGANEIAAYNV
;
A
#
# COMPACT_ATOMS: atom_id res chain seq x y z
N MET A 1 -7.80 -21.48 -18.03
CA MET A 1 -8.33 -21.72 -16.66
C MET A 1 -7.78 -20.70 -15.68
N PRO A 2 -8.63 -20.04 -14.92
CA PRO A 2 -8.15 -19.17 -13.83
C PRO A 2 -7.34 -20.01 -12.85
N LYS A 3 -6.26 -19.45 -12.38
CA LYS A 3 -5.44 -20.11 -11.36
C LYS A 3 -5.67 -19.40 -10.02
N ILE A 4 -6.01 -20.18 -9.02
CA ILE A 4 -6.16 -19.68 -7.65
C ILE A 4 -4.84 -19.86 -6.93
N VAL A 5 -4.33 -18.78 -6.36
CA VAL A 5 -3.07 -18.78 -5.59
C VAL A 5 -3.29 -18.07 -4.26
N SER A 6 -2.40 -18.32 -3.30
CA SER A 6 -2.41 -17.59 -2.03
C SER A 6 -1.98 -16.13 -2.23
N ALA A 7 -2.29 -15.28 -1.28
CA ALA A 7 -1.82 -13.89 -1.29
C ALA A 7 -0.29 -13.82 -1.30
N ALA A 8 0.37 -14.71 -0.56
CA ALA A 8 1.84 -14.77 -0.53
C ALA A 8 2.43 -15.12 -1.90
N GLU A 9 1.81 -16.08 -2.61
CA GLU A 9 2.26 -16.42 -3.96
C GLU A 9 2.02 -15.29 -4.96
N ALA A 10 0.87 -14.62 -4.85
CA ALA A 10 0.56 -13.48 -5.71
C ALA A 10 1.54 -12.32 -5.46
N ALA A 11 1.91 -12.07 -4.21
CA ALA A 11 2.85 -11.03 -3.86
C ALA A 11 4.22 -11.21 -4.52
N LYS A 12 4.64 -12.46 -4.73
CA LYS A 12 5.92 -12.77 -5.39
C LYS A 12 5.98 -12.32 -6.84
N LYS A 13 4.84 -12.08 -7.46
CA LYS A 13 4.76 -11.66 -8.87
C LYS A 13 5.02 -10.18 -9.07
N ILE A 14 5.03 -9.40 -8.01
CA ILE A 14 5.24 -7.95 -8.09
C ILE A 14 6.74 -7.68 -8.07
N ALA A 15 7.25 -7.13 -9.16
CA ALA A 15 8.67 -6.85 -9.34
C ALA A 15 9.05 -5.47 -8.79
N ASP A 16 10.33 -5.28 -8.53
CA ASP A 16 10.87 -3.97 -8.17
C ASP A 16 10.52 -2.95 -9.26
N GLY A 17 10.18 -1.74 -8.86
CA GLY A 17 9.83 -0.66 -9.78
C GLY A 17 8.46 -0.79 -10.43
N ALA A 18 7.68 -1.80 -10.08
CA ALA A 18 6.34 -1.98 -10.65
C ALA A 18 5.40 -0.83 -10.27
N THR A 19 4.43 -0.57 -11.15
CA THR A 19 3.29 0.28 -10.82
C THR A 19 2.14 -0.62 -10.39
N VAL A 20 1.66 -0.39 -9.17
CA VAL A 20 0.60 -1.19 -8.57
C VAL A 20 -0.65 -0.33 -8.40
N THR A 21 -1.73 -0.75 -9.02
CA THR A 21 -3.01 -0.08 -8.90
C THR A 21 -3.88 -0.82 -7.88
N VAL A 22 -4.43 -0.06 -6.93
CA VAL A 22 -5.37 -0.60 -5.94
C VAL A 22 -6.72 0.03 -6.18
N ASN A 23 -7.72 -0.81 -6.39
CA ASN A 23 -9.11 -0.37 -6.54
C ASN A 23 -9.87 -0.65 -5.25
N SER A 24 -10.25 0.42 -4.56
CA SER A 24 -10.97 0.32 -3.29
C SER A 24 -11.73 1.62 -3.03
N SER A 25 -12.58 1.60 -2.01
CA SER A 25 -13.21 2.81 -1.47
C SER A 25 -12.94 2.81 0.03
N SER A 26 -11.82 3.39 0.43
CA SER A 26 -11.29 3.30 1.79
C SER A 26 -11.16 1.83 2.23
N GLY A 27 -11.95 1.37 3.21
CA GLY A 27 -11.94 -0.04 3.63
C GLY A 27 -12.78 -0.96 2.75
N LEU A 28 -13.71 -0.41 1.94
CA LEU A 28 -14.58 -1.23 1.12
C LEU A 28 -13.83 -1.78 -0.09
N CYS A 29 -13.92 -3.09 -0.28
CA CYS A 29 -13.25 -3.80 -1.37
C CYS A 29 -11.73 -3.61 -1.38
N CYS A 30 -11.14 -3.17 -0.28
CA CYS A 30 -9.70 -3.04 -0.17
C CYS A 30 -9.06 -4.43 -0.13
N PRO A 31 -8.06 -4.71 -0.99
CA PRO A 31 -7.37 -6.00 -0.98
C PRO A 31 -6.36 -6.09 0.18
N ASP A 32 -6.84 -6.00 1.40
CA ASP A 32 -6.01 -5.87 2.60
C ASP A 32 -5.08 -7.07 2.81
N ALA A 33 -5.58 -8.29 2.57
CA ALA A 33 -4.76 -9.49 2.70
C ALA A 33 -3.61 -9.51 1.70
N MET A 34 -3.84 -8.99 0.50
CA MET A 34 -2.80 -8.90 -0.53
C MET A 34 -1.74 -7.85 -0.16
N LEU A 35 -2.18 -6.70 0.32
CA LEU A 35 -1.27 -5.64 0.77
C LEU A 35 -0.46 -6.10 1.97
N LYS A 36 -1.08 -6.81 2.90
CA LYS A 36 -0.39 -7.41 4.04
C LYS A 36 0.68 -8.40 3.59
N ALA A 37 0.34 -9.30 2.68
CA ALA A 37 1.29 -10.28 2.16
C ALA A 37 2.46 -9.61 1.44
N LEU A 38 2.19 -8.53 0.73
CA LEU A 38 3.21 -7.76 0.03
C LEU A 38 4.19 -7.11 1.02
N GLY A 39 3.66 -6.53 2.10
CA GLY A 39 4.46 -5.96 3.17
C GLY A 39 5.30 -7.00 3.90
N GLU A 40 4.73 -8.17 4.17
CA GLU A 40 5.44 -9.29 4.81
C GLU A 40 6.58 -9.81 3.93
N ARG A 41 6.36 -9.88 2.62
CA ARG A 41 7.43 -10.23 1.68
C ARG A 41 8.58 -9.24 1.75
N PHE A 42 8.27 -7.94 1.79
CA PHE A 42 9.31 -6.92 1.93
C PHE A 42 10.09 -7.08 3.23
N ASP A 43 9.43 -7.40 4.33
CA ASP A 43 10.11 -7.62 5.60
C ASP A 43 11.11 -8.78 5.53
N ARG A 44 10.77 -9.85 4.79
CA ARG A 44 11.64 -11.02 4.66
C ARG A 44 12.76 -10.85 3.63
N GLU A 45 12.43 -10.25 2.50
CA GLU A 45 13.30 -10.26 1.31
C GLU A 45 13.87 -8.89 0.94
N GLN A 46 13.33 -7.80 1.51
CA GLN A 46 13.60 -6.42 1.12
C GLN A 46 13.22 -6.14 -0.34
N HIS A 47 12.25 -6.91 -0.84
CA HIS A 47 11.65 -6.78 -2.18
C HIS A 47 10.14 -6.97 -2.08
N PRO A 48 9.34 -6.32 -2.92
CA PRO A 48 9.73 -5.41 -4.02
C PRO A 48 10.12 -4.03 -3.49
N ARG A 49 10.98 -3.33 -4.22
CA ARG A 49 11.43 -1.98 -3.89
C ARG A 49 11.00 -0.99 -4.95
N ASN A 50 10.95 0.28 -4.57
CA ASN A 50 10.72 1.40 -5.49
C ASN A 50 9.40 1.29 -6.27
N LEU A 51 8.36 0.84 -5.60
CA LEU A 51 7.03 0.74 -6.21
C LEU A 51 6.44 2.12 -6.47
N THR A 52 5.65 2.22 -7.53
CA THR A 52 4.73 3.33 -7.75
C THR A 52 3.33 2.84 -7.42
N MET A 53 2.70 3.46 -6.43
CA MET A 53 1.32 3.13 -6.06
C MET A 53 0.38 4.08 -6.77
N LEU A 54 -0.65 3.54 -7.39
CA LEU A 54 -1.67 4.33 -8.07
C LEU A 54 -3.05 3.92 -7.53
N HIS A 55 -3.68 4.80 -6.78
CA HIS A 55 -5.03 4.56 -6.28
C HIS A 55 -5.84 5.86 -6.25
N PRO A 56 -6.97 5.90 -6.96
CA PRO A 56 -7.78 7.13 -7.00
C PRO A 56 -8.45 7.44 -5.67
N ILE A 57 -8.75 6.42 -4.88
CA ILE A 57 -9.36 6.55 -3.56
C ILE A 57 -8.44 5.86 -2.54
N ALA A 58 -8.42 6.37 -1.32
CA ALA A 58 -7.62 5.82 -0.24
C ALA A 58 -7.78 4.30 -0.11
N ALA A 59 -6.68 3.60 0.06
CA ALA A 59 -6.66 2.17 0.30
C ALA A 59 -6.51 1.93 1.80
N GLY A 60 -7.61 1.58 2.46
CA GLY A 60 -7.68 1.38 3.89
C GLY A 60 -8.50 2.44 4.60
N ASP A 61 -9.00 2.12 5.79
CA ASP A 61 -9.81 3.03 6.61
C ASP A 61 -9.17 3.29 7.99
N MET A 62 -8.07 2.62 8.27
CA MET A 62 -7.33 2.71 9.54
C MET A 62 -8.14 2.30 10.77
N SER A 63 -9.30 1.70 10.59
CA SER A 63 -10.19 1.27 11.66
C SER A 63 -10.31 -0.26 11.78
N GLY A 64 -10.01 -0.98 10.74
CA GLY A 64 -10.02 -2.45 10.67
C GLY A 64 -9.29 -2.91 9.43
N VAL A 65 -9.14 -2.02 8.46
CA VAL A 65 -8.46 -2.29 7.21
C VAL A 65 -7.28 -1.32 7.10
N LYS A 66 -6.07 -1.82 7.25
CA LYS A 66 -4.86 -0.99 7.19
C LYS A 66 -4.54 -0.53 5.77
N GLY A 67 -4.86 -1.35 4.78
CA GLY A 67 -4.62 -1.00 3.39
C GLY A 67 -3.17 -0.67 3.09
N VAL A 68 -2.94 0.54 2.59
CA VAL A 68 -1.61 0.97 2.16
C VAL A 68 -0.59 1.03 3.31
N ASP A 69 -1.04 1.12 4.56
CA ASP A 69 -0.11 1.11 5.70
C ASP A 69 0.65 -0.22 5.85
N HIS A 70 0.11 -1.31 5.31
CA HIS A 70 0.85 -2.58 5.29
C HIS A 70 2.15 -2.48 4.50
N ILE A 71 2.21 -1.59 3.53
CA ILE A 71 3.37 -1.42 2.66
C ILE A 71 4.10 -0.09 2.87
N ALA A 72 3.73 0.66 3.91
CA ALA A 72 4.41 1.90 4.28
C ALA A 72 5.72 1.58 4.99
N LYS A 73 6.71 1.16 4.21
CA LYS A 73 8.03 0.72 4.70
C LYS A 73 9.14 1.44 3.93
N PRO A 74 10.24 1.83 4.61
CA PRO A 74 11.33 2.53 3.94
C PRO A 74 11.89 1.73 2.76
N GLY A 75 11.95 2.38 1.60
CA GLY A 75 12.47 1.77 0.37
C GLY A 75 11.48 0.95 -0.43
N MET A 76 10.29 0.65 0.12
CA MET A 76 9.29 -0.14 -0.59
C MET A 76 8.53 0.69 -1.62
N ILE A 77 8.10 1.88 -1.27
CA ILE A 77 7.34 2.77 -2.16
C ILE A 77 8.19 3.99 -2.51
N ALA A 78 8.39 4.23 -3.81
CA ALA A 78 9.09 5.43 -4.27
C ALA A 78 8.14 6.61 -4.45
N ARG A 79 6.92 6.36 -4.94
CA ARG A 79 5.94 7.41 -5.20
C ARG A 79 4.53 6.88 -5.10
N ILE A 80 3.61 7.80 -4.79
CA ILE A 80 2.18 7.53 -4.78
C ILE A 80 1.49 8.56 -5.66
N ILE A 81 0.62 8.08 -6.52
CA ILE A 81 -0.27 8.92 -7.34
C ILE A 81 -1.68 8.60 -6.86
N ALA A 82 -2.31 9.53 -6.15
CA ALA A 82 -3.56 9.24 -5.46
C ALA A 82 -4.53 10.41 -5.48
N GLY A 83 -5.81 10.10 -5.44
CA GLY A 83 -6.86 11.09 -5.22
C GLY A 83 -7.07 11.37 -3.74
N SER A 84 -6.81 10.38 -2.88
CA SER A 84 -6.89 10.55 -1.43
C SER A 84 -6.01 9.54 -0.71
N TYR A 85 -5.76 9.82 0.56
CA TYR A 85 -4.97 8.96 1.46
C TYR A 85 -5.82 8.52 2.63
N PRO A 86 -5.51 7.35 3.24
CA PRO A 86 -6.27 6.89 4.40
C PRO A 86 -6.25 7.93 5.53
N SER A 87 -7.40 8.19 6.10
CA SER A 87 -7.51 9.00 7.29
C SER A 87 -8.35 8.24 8.30
N GLY A 88 -7.77 7.92 9.42
CA GLY A 88 -8.51 7.26 10.49
C GLY A 88 -9.40 8.23 11.24
N PRO A 89 -10.43 7.71 11.94
CA PRO A 89 -11.17 8.53 12.88
C PRO A 89 -10.25 8.93 14.02
N SER A 90 -10.02 10.20 14.20
CA SER A 90 -9.34 10.83 15.36
C SER A 90 -8.33 9.92 16.11
N SER A 91 -7.39 9.32 15.40
CA SER A 91 -6.33 8.60 16.07
C SER A 91 -5.27 9.59 16.55
N SER A 92 -4.73 9.34 17.74
CA SER A 92 -3.62 10.12 18.27
C SER A 92 -2.35 9.92 17.45
N GLU A 93 -2.30 8.87 16.62
CA GLU A 93 -1.18 8.57 15.75
C GLU A 93 -1.62 8.61 14.30
N PRO A 94 -0.97 9.43 13.45
CA PRO A 94 -1.28 9.42 12.02
C PRO A 94 -0.85 8.11 11.37
N PRO A 95 -1.51 7.68 10.29
CA PRO A 95 -1.07 6.51 9.53
C PRO A 95 0.40 6.60 9.13
N LEU A 96 1.07 5.45 9.07
CA LEU A 96 2.48 5.38 8.68
C LEU A 96 2.74 6.02 7.32
N ILE A 97 1.82 5.85 6.39
CA ILE A 97 1.95 6.44 5.05
C ILE A 97 2.00 7.97 5.12
N TRP A 98 1.23 8.57 6.02
CA TRP A 98 1.25 10.01 6.24
C TRP A 98 2.57 10.49 6.83
N GLN A 99 3.12 9.71 7.76
CA GLN A 99 4.40 10.05 8.37
C GLN A 99 5.53 10.03 7.34
N MET A 100 5.53 9.03 6.46
CA MET A 100 6.53 8.93 5.40
C MET A 100 6.39 10.03 4.35
N LEU A 101 5.16 10.39 4.01
CA LEU A 101 4.91 11.52 3.10
C LEU A 101 5.40 12.83 3.70
N GLY A 102 5.11 13.06 4.97
CA GLY A 102 5.55 14.26 5.69
C GLY A 102 7.07 14.35 5.83
N ALA A 103 7.75 13.20 5.90
CA ALA A 103 9.21 13.15 5.99
C ALA A 103 9.90 13.13 4.61
N ASN A 104 9.15 13.28 3.52
CA ASN A 104 9.65 13.24 2.13
C ASN A 104 10.33 11.91 1.76
N GLU A 105 9.95 10.82 2.41
CA GLU A 105 10.45 9.50 2.07
C GLU A 105 9.74 8.91 0.85
N ILE A 106 8.58 9.44 0.51
CA ILE A 106 7.76 9.02 -0.63
C ILE A 106 7.34 10.26 -1.40
N ALA A 107 7.51 10.25 -2.72
CA ALA A 107 7.02 11.33 -3.57
C ALA A 107 5.50 11.21 -3.73
N ALA A 108 4.78 12.29 -3.53
CA ALA A 108 3.33 12.32 -3.59
C ALA A 108 2.83 13.18 -4.76
N TYR A 109 1.90 12.64 -5.51
CA TYR A 109 1.24 13.33 -6.62
C TYR A 109 -0.28 13.18 -6.45
N ASN A 110 -1.00 14.27 -6.65
CA ASN A 110 -2.46 14.24 -6.61
C ASN A 110 -3.03 14.10 -8.01
N VAL A 111 -4.17 13.47 -8.09
CA VAL A 111 -4.95 13.37 -9.34
C VAL A 111 -6.29 14.04 -9.18
#